data_ab2c144200094a4bda6d74ec381226e5
#
_entry.id   ab2c144200094a4bda6d74ec381226e5
#
_cell.length_a   1.000
_cell.length_b   1.000
_cell.length_c   1.000
_cell.angle_alpha   90.00
_cell.angle_beta   90.00
_cell.angle_gamma   90.00
#
_symmetry.space_group_name_H-M   'P 1'
#
loop_
_entity.id
_entity.type
_entity.pdbx_description
1 polymer ?
#
loop_
_entity_poly.entity_id
_entity_poly.type
_entity_poly.pdbx_seq_one_letter_code
_entity_poly.pdbx_strand_id
1 'polypeptide(L)'
;MMQKSGGRGTDPMQCSESLYNTRFSHSPGSITDPNYSIEVGVQTFADCISQAGCSSPQDMDKLKLAWQGYNYGNGYIGWALQRGGYTEANALQFSQEQAASHGWSSYGDPEYVPHVMRYYSGGSLFAGLFGSQQIVSVAMGQIGNSGGQKFWSWYGFDSRVEWCACFVSWCADQSGLIESGNVPKFSLCSEGVTWFQGKNKWQSGGTIPSAGMIIFFDWDHDGTSDHVGIVEKCEGGRVYTIEGKRLNFRHGYKNPRPHFCNRSTLIIHI
;
A
#
# COMPACT_ATOMS: atom_id res chain seq x y z
N MET A 1 -3.00 6.08 -12.41
CA MET A 1 -3.74 6.81 -13.46
C MET A 1 -5.04 6.13 -13.81
N MET A 2 -5.06 4.94 -14.36
CA MET A 2 -6.31 4.21 -14.65
C MET A 2 -7.26 4.08 -13.45
N GLN A 3 -6.76 4.08 -12.23
CA GLN A 3 -7.59 4.04 -11.04
C GLN A 3 -8.40 5.32 -10.82
N LYS A 4 -7.87 6.49 -11.11
CA LYS A 4 -8.60 7.76 -10.94
C LYS A 4 -9.71 7.93 -11.96
N SER A 5 -9.46 7.54 -13.22
CA SER A 5 -10.50 7.48 -14.26
C SER A 5 -11.42 6.27 -14.10
N GLY A 6 -11.07 5.31 -13.24
CA GLY A 6 -11.72 4.01 -13.15
C GLY A 6 -11.60 3.20 -14.45
N GLY A 7 -10.64 3.55 -15.32
CA GLY A 7 -10.50 3.00 -16.66
C GLY A 7 -11.68 3.38 -17.59
N ARG A 8 -12.48 4.36 -17.17
CA ARG A 8 -13.64 4.83 -17.91
C ARG A 8 -13.27 6.05 -18.75
N GLY A 9 -13.97 6.20 -19.86
CA GLY A 9 -13.74 7.32 -20.78
C GLY A 9 -12.63 7.04 -21.78
N THR A 10 -12.40 8.02 -22.64
CA THR A 10 -11.51 7.93 -23.80
C THR A 10 -10.11 8.51 -23.53
N ASP A 11 -9.92 9.18 -22.38
CA ASP A 11 -8.61 9.66 -21.90
C ASP A 11 -8.20 8.98 -20.59
N PRO A 12 -7.87 7.67 -20.60
CA PRO A 12 -7.55 6.91 -19.39
C PRO A 12 -6.28 7.40 -18.68
N MET A 13 -5.38 8.08 -19.39
CA MET A 13 -4.16 8.65 -18.84
C MET A 13 -4.35 10.09 -18.34
N GLN A 14 -5.51 10.71 -18.60
CA GLN A 14 -5.82 12.09 -18.23
C GLN A 14 -4.71 13.07 -18.65
N CYS A 15 -4.29 12.97 -19.90
CA CYS A 15 -3.15 13.69 -20.44
C CYS A 15 -3.51 14.59 -21.63
N SER A 16 -4.78 14.96 -21.78
CA SER A 16 -5.25 15.88 -22.83
C SER A 16 -4.49 17.22 -22.84
N GLU A 17 -4.07 17.71 -21.68
CA GLU A 17 -3.34 18.98 -21.52
C GLU A 17 -1.82 18.84 -21.70
N SER A 18 -1.32 17.65 -21.98
CA SER A 18 0.10 17.37 -22.19
C SER A 18 0.62 18.02 -23.48
N LEU A 19 1.87 18.47 -23.44
CA LEU A 19 2.59 18.98 -24.64
C LEU A 19 2.75 17.90 -25.74
N TYR A 20 2.69 16.63 -25.36
CA TYR A 20 2.75 15.50 -26.29
C TYR A 20 1.42 15.21 -26.99
N ASN A 21 0.31 15.86 -26.58
CA ASN A 21 -0.96 15.80 -27.27
C ASN A 21 -0.94 16.74 -28.49
N THR A 22 -0.68 16.19 -29.65
CA THR A 22 -0.62 16.94 -30.90
C THR A 22 -1.85 16.72 -31.80
N ARG A 23 -2.78 15.84 -31.42
CA ARG A 23 -3.95 15.47 -32.24
C ARG A 23 -5.26 16.11 -31.79
N PHE A 24 -5.36 16.41 -30.49
CA PHE A 24 -6.58 16.94 -29.89
C PHE A 24 -6.31 18.29 -29.22
N SER A 25 -7.37 18.99 -28.85
CA SER A 25 -7.23 20.24 -28.10
C SER A 25 -6.61 19.98 -26.73
N HIS A 26 -5.97 20.99 -26.14
CA HIS A 26 -5.40 20.91 -24.78
C HIS A 26 -6.42 21.17 -23.66
N SER A 27 -7.72 20.93 -23.93
CA SER A 27 -8.75 21.01 -22.92
C SER A 27 -8.87 19.70 -22.16
N PRO A 28 -9.17 19.71 -20.84
CA PRO A 28 -9.33 18.49 -20.06
C PRO A 28 -10.31 17.50 -20.73
N GLY A 29 -9.89 16.23 -20.85
CA GLY A 29 -10.72 15.15 -21.41
C GLY A 29 -10.96 15.24 -22.93
N SER A 30 -10.21 16.02 -23.67
CA SER A 30 -10.39 16.21 -25.13
C SER A 30 -9.92 15.01 -25.95
N ILE A 31 -9.03 14.17 -25.44
CA ILE A 31 -8.59 12.95 -26.14
C ILE A 31 -9.73 11.95 -26.17
N THR A 32 -10.13 11.56 -27.39
CA THR A 32 -11.23 10.62 -27.63
C THR A 32 -10.74 9.25 -28.11
N ASP A 33 -9.42 9.03 -28.20
CA ASP A 33 -8.78 7.77 -28.57
C ASP A 33 -7.98 7.24 -27.37
N PRO A 34 -8.42 6.12 -26.72
CA PRO A 34 -7.73 5.56 -25.57
C PRO A 34 -6.29 5.10 -25.85
N ASN A 35 -6.01 4.61 -27.05
CA ASN A 35 -4.66 4.18 -27.41
C ASN A 35 -3.74 5.39 -27.52
N TYR A 36 -4.21 6.45 -28.14
CA TYR A 36 -3.47 7.69 -28.22
C TYR A 36 -3.26 8.34 -26.85
N SER A 37 -4.25 8.28 -25.95
CA SER A 37 -4.09 8.70 -24.55
C SER A 37 -2.95 7.94 -23.87
N ILE A 38 -2.84 6.63 -24.08
CA ILE A 38 -1.74 5.83 -23.52
C ILE A 38 -0.39 6.27 -24.09
N GLU A 39 -0.29 6.48 -25.39
CA GLU A 39 0.95 6.97 -26.04
C GLU A 39 1.39 8.31 -25.46
N VAL A 40 0.49 9.28 -25.39
CA VAL A 40 0.75 10.61 -24.82
C VAL A 40 1.12 10.54 -23.35
N GLY A 41 0.40 9.73 -22.58
CA GLY A 41 0.63 9.57 -21.15
C GLY A 41 1.98 8.92 -20.83
N VAL A 42 2.43 7.94 -21.65
CA VAL A 42 3.75 7.32 -21.51
C VAL A 42 4.86 8.36 -21.80
N GLN A 43 4.73 9.16 -22.85
CA GLN A 43 5.69 10.21 -23.18
C GLN A 43 5.75 11.28 -22.08
N THR A 44 4.59 11.72 -21.58
CA THR A 44 4.50 12.67 -20.47
C THR A 44 5.19 12.14 -19.22
N PHE A 45 4.99 10.85 -18.90
CA PHE A 45 5.62 10.26 -17.73
C PHE A 45 7.13 10.04 -17.92
N ALA A 46 7.58 9.67 -19.14
CA ALA A 46 9.00 9.57 -19.45
C ALA A 46 9.72 10.91 -19.26
N ASP A 47 9.07 12.01 -19.61
CA ASP A 47 9.60 13.36 -19.38
C ASP A 47 9.68 13.68 -17.88
N CYS A 48 8.66 13.33 -17.08
CA CYS A 48 8.71 13.45 -15.62
C CYS A 48 9.85 12.65 -15.00
N ILE A 49 10.08 11.41 -15.46
CA ILE A 49 11.21 10.55 -15.04
C ILE A 49 12.55 11.25 -15.32
N SER A 50 12.70 11.80 -16.52
CA SER A 50 13.91 12.52 -16.95
C SER A 50 14.16 13.76 -16.10
N GLN A 51 13.14 14.60 -15.88
CA GLN A 51 13.23 15.83 -15.10
C GLN A 51 13.49 15.57 -13.62
N ALA A 52 12.93 14.50 -13.05
CA ALA A 52 13.20 14.07 -11.69
C ALA A 52 14.62 13.50 -11.52
N GLY A 53 15.32 13.19 -12.60
CA GLY A 53 16.63 12.52 -12.58
C GLY A 53 16.53 11.08 -12.08
N CYS A 54 15.42 10.40 -12.33
CA CYS A 54 15.19 9.03 -11.93
C CYS A 54 15.87 8.09 -12.93
N SER A 55 16.93 7.42 -12.54
CA SER A 55 17.73 6.52 -13.39
C SER A 55 17.37 5.05 -13.23
N SER A 56 16.54 4.70 -12.24
CA SER A 56 16.19 3.32 -11.92
C SER A 56 14.81 3.24 -11.28
N PRO A 57 14.04 2.17 -11.56
CA PRO A 57 12.79 1.89 -10.84
C PRO A 57 12.98 1.72 -9.32
N GLN A 58 14.21 1.52 -8.85
CA GLN A 58 14.57 1.40 -7.45
C GLN A 58 14.87 2.76 -6.79
N ASP A 59 15.05 3.81 -7.57
CA ASP A 59 15.25 5.18 -7.03
C ASP A 59 13.88 5.77 -6.65
N MET A 60 13.37 5.31 -5.50
CA MET A 60 12.02 5.63 -5.04
C MET A 60 11.80 7.12 -4.77
N ASP A 61 12.83 7.83 -4.33
CA ASP A 61 12.70 9.26 -4.04
C ASP A 61 12.46 10.05 -5.34
N LYS A 62 13.22 9.72 -6.38
CA LYS A 62 13.08 10.31 -7.71
C LYS A 62 11.81 9.83 -8.42
N LEU A 63 11.45 8.58 -8.23
CA LEU A 63 10.25 8.02 -8.83
C LEU A 63 8.97 8.64 -8.23
N LYS A 64 8.91 8.84 -6.91
CA LYS A 64 7.81 9.55 -6.24
C LYS A 64 7.69 10.99 -6.72
N LEU A 65 8.84 11.64 -6.90
CA LEU A 65 8.89 13.00 -7.47
C LEU A 65 8.32 13.04 -8.89
N ALA A 66 8.69 12.07 -9.74
CA ALA A 66 8.17 11.95 -11.10
C ALA A 66 6.65 11.67 -11.12
N TRP A 67 6.15 10.80 -10.23
CA TRP A 67 4.71 10.55 -10.12
C TRP A 67 3.93 11.80 -9.71
N GLN A 68 4.40 12.52 -8.70
CA GLN A 68 3.70 13.75 -8.30
C GLN A 68 3.80 14.84 -9.39
N GLY A 69 4.93 14.91 -10.10
CA GLY A 69 5.09 15.78 -11.27
C GLY A 69 4.12 15.45 -12.39
N TYR A 70 3.84 14.17 -12.63
CA TYR A 70 2.80 13.77 -13.59
C TYR A 70 1.40 14.28 -13.19
N ASN A 71 1.08 14.26 -11.91
CA ASN A 71 -0.21 14.70 -11.39
C ASN A 71 -0.37 16.23 -11.43
N TYR A 72 0.71 16.96 -11.12
CA TYR A 72 0.68 18.44 -11.01
C TYR A 72 1.21 19.18 -12.25
N GLY A 73 1.79 18.44 -13.20
CA GLY A 73 2.57 19.01 -14.29
C GLY A 73 4.03 19.25 -13.88
N ASN A 74 4.87 19.45 -14.90
CA ASN A 74 6.33 19.49 -14.78
C ASN A 74 6.86 20.63 -13.88
N GLY A 75 6.11 21.69 -13.69
CA GLY A 75 6.48 22.80 -12.80
C GLY A 75 6.69 22.37 -11.34
N TYR A 76 5.98 21.33 -10.89
CA TYR A 76 6.15 20.77 -9.54
C TYR A 76 7.54 20.18 -9.33
N ILE A 77 8.10 19.47 -10.32
CA ILE A 77 9.39 18.77 -10.17
C ILE A 77 10.49 19.77 -9.82
N GLY A 78 10.62 20.84 -10.59
CA GLY A 78 11.61 21.89 -10.34
C GLY A 78 11.39 22.60 -8.99
N TRP A 79 10.13 22.88 -8.66
CA TRP A 79 9.76 23.51 -7.37
C TRP A 79 10.10 22.60 -6.19
N ALA A 80 9.83 21.31 -6.28
CA ALA A 80 10.12 20.33 -5.22
C ALA A 80 11.61 20.03 -5.09
N LEU A 81 12.38 19.97 -6.19
CA LEU A 81 13.82 19.76 -6.13
C LEU A 81 14.55 20.86 -5.35
N GLN A 82 14.10 22.10 -5.45
CA GLN A 82 14.61 23.21 -4.64
C GLN A 82 14.30 23.09 -3.15
N ARG A 83 13.42 22.14 -2.77
CA ARG A 83 12.96 21.87 -1.40
C ARG A 83 13.34 20.47 -0.91
N GLY A 84 14.30 19.82 -1.55
CA GLY A 84 14.82 18.51 -1.14
C GLY A 84 14.08 17.31 -1.77
N GLY A 85 13.23 17.52 -2.77
CA GLY A 85 12.51 16.47 -3.47
C GLY A 85 11.05 16.33 -3.01
N TYR A 86 10.45 15.18 -3.30
CA TYR A 86 9.07 14.92 -2.92
C TYR A 86 8.92 14.65 -1.41
N THR A 87 7.93 15.28 -0.81
CA THR A 87 7.34 14.91 0.49
C THR A 87 5.82 15.09 0.43
N GLU A 88 5.06 14.38 1.26
CA GLU A 88 3.61 14.59 1.34
C GLU A 88 3.26 16.04 1.75
N ALA A 89 4.06 16.62 2.63
CA ALA A 89 3.89 18.00 3.08
C ALA A 89 4.08 19.00 1.93
N ASN A 90 5.13 18.84 1.11
CA ASN A 90 5.34 19.77 0.00
C ASN A 90 4.37 19.53 -1.17
N ALA A 91 3.89 18.31 -1.37
CA ALA A 91 2.82 18.05 -2.33
C ALA A 91 1.53 18.77 -1.93
N LEU A 92 1.14 18.70 -0.65
CA LEU A 92 0.00 19.44 -0.13
C LEU A 92 0.19 20.96 -0.24
N GLN A 93 1.38 21.47 0.12
CA GLN A 93 1.70 22.90 0.02
C GLN A 93 1.56 23.40 -1.43
N PHE A 94 2.15 22.69 -2.40
CA PHE A 94 2.05 23.06 -3.80
C PHE A 94 0.61 23.07 -4.29
N SER A 95 -0.19 22.06 -3.92
CA SER A 95 -1.61 22.00 -4.26
C SER A 95 -2.37 23.23 -3.74
N GLN A 96 -2.13 23.62 -2.49
CA GLN A 96 -2.77 24.78 -1.87
C GLN A 96 -2.34 26.10 -2.53
N GLU A 97 -1.03 26.27 -2.81
CA GLU A 97 -0.50 27.46 -3.48
C GLU A 97 -1.09 27.62 -4.89
N GLN A 98 -1.15 26.53 -5.66
CA GLN A 98 -1.73 26.56 -7.02
C GLN A 98 -3.24 26.80 -6.98
N ALA A 99 -3.97 26.14 -6.10
CA ALA A 99 -5.40 26.35 -5.93
C ALA A 99 -5.71 27.81 -5.59
N ALA A 100 -4.97 28.40 -4.67
CA ALA A 100 -5.12 29.80 -4.29
C ALA A 100 -4.82 30.76 -5.44
N SER A 101 -3.76 30.50 -6.22
CA SER A 101 -3.37 31.36 -7.35
C SER A 101 -4.40 31.37 -8.48
N HIS A 102 -5.14 30.28 -8.64
CA HIS A 102 -6.18 30.14 -9.67
C HIS A 102 -7.60 30.42 -9.15
N GLY A 103 -7.77 30.65 -7.86
CA GLY A 103 -9.09 30.80 -7.23
C GLY A 103 -9.90 29.49 -7.21
N TRP A 104 -9.23 28.34 -7.20
CA TRP A 104 -9.85 27.02 -7.18
C TRP A 104 -9.94 26.46 -5.76
N SER A 105 -10.88 25.53 -5.55
CA SER A 105 -11.02 24.84 -4.27
C SER A 105 -9.95 23.77 -4.04
N SER A 106 -9.34 23.25 -5.11
CA SER A 106 -8.28 22.22 -5.05
C SER A 106 -7.46 22.24 -6.35
N TYR A 107 -6.22 21.76 -6.30
CA TYR A 107 -5.36 21.58 -7.45
C TYR A 107 -4.74 20.20 -7.42
N GLY A 108 -5.03 19.36 -8.41
CA GLY A 108 -4.55 18.00 -8.53
C GLY A 108 -4.90 17.13 -7.32
N ASP A 109 -4.06 16.15 -7.03
CA ASP A 109 -4.19 15.22 -5.92
C ASP A 109 -2.92 15.21 -5.06
N PRO A 110 -2.92 15.81 -3.85
CA PRO A 110 -1.75 15.77 -2.97
C PRO A 110 -1.40 14.36 -2.47
N GLU A 111 -2.37 13.42 -2.50
CA GLU A 111 -2.17 12.02 -2.14
C GLU A 111 -1.90 11.11 -3.36
N TYR A 112 -1.55 11.69 -4.51
CA TYR A 112 -1.34 10.91 -5.74
C TYR A 112 -0.27 9.84 -5.59
N VAL A 113 0.86 10.15 -4.96
CA VAL A 113 1.94 9.20 -4.71
C VAL A 113 1.49 8.05 -3.82
N PRO A 114 0.87 8.25 -2.64
CA PRO A 114 0.25 7.18 -1.87
C PRO A 114 -0.73 6.33 -2.69
N HIS A 115 -1.54 6.95 -3.55
CA HIS A 115 -2.48 6.24 -4.41
C HIS A 115 -1.78 5.36 -5.46
N VAL A 116 -0.72 5.85 -6.10
CA VAL A 116 0.08 5.08 -7.07
C VAL A 116 0.84 3.95 -6.40
N MET A 117 1.40 4.21 -5.21
CA MET A 117 2.17 3.22 -4.44
C MET A 117 1.37 1.95 -4.14
N ARG A 118 0.04 2.03 -4.04
CA ARG A 118 -0.82 0.84 -3.85
C ARG A 118 -0.71 -0.18 -4.99
N TYR A 119 -0.30 0.26 -6.19
CA TYR A 119 -0.21 -0.56 -7.41
C TYR A 119 1.21 -0.73 -7.91
N TYR A 120 2.17 -0.09 -7.26
CA TYR A 120 3.57 -0.18 -7.67
C TYR A 120 4.23 -1.39 -7.04
N SER A 121 4.24 -2.49 -7.77
CA SER A 121 5.02 -3.69 -7.45
C SER A 121 6.38 -3.60 -8.15
N GLY A 122 7.20 -2.66 -7.76
CA GLY A 122 8.54 -2.48 -8.32
C GLY A 122 9.46 -3.65 -8.02
N GLY A 123 9.38 -4.70 -8.82
CA GLY A 123 10.28 -5.86 -8.81
C GLY A 123 10.48 -6.53 -7.44
N SER A 124 10.61 -7.84 -7.42
CA SER A 124 10.63 -8.77 -6.26
C SER A 124 11.43 -8.37 -5.00
N LEU A 125 12.35 -7.40 -5.09
CA LEU A 125 13.11 -6.88 -3.94
C LEU A 125 12.38 -5.77 -3.16
N PHE A 126 11.45 -5.05 -3.81
CA PHE A 126 10.73 -3.93 -3.18
C PHE A 126 9.42 -4.35 -2.52
N ALA A 127 8.81 -5.43 -2.95
CA ALA A 127 7.65 -6.00 -2.27
C ALA A 127 7.99 -6.35 -0.80
N GLY A 128 9.24 -6.72 -0.51
CA GLY A 128 9.70 -6.98 0.86
C GLY A 128 9.86 -5.72 1.73
N LEU A 129 10.25 -4.58 1.16
CA LEU A 129 10.53 -3.36 1.94
C LEU A 129 9.33 -2.42 2.08
N PHE A 130 8.48 -2.33 1.05
CA PHE A 130 7.31 -1.45 1.04
C PHE A 130 5.99 -2.20 1.22
N GLY A 131 5.92 -3.47 0.85
CA GLY A 131 4.80 -4.34 1.18
C GLY A 131 4.58 -4.41 2.69
N SER A 132 5.66 -4.35 3.48
CA SER A 132 5.59 -4.33 4.94
C SER A 132 4.93 -3.06 5.50
N GLN A 133 5.23 -1.89 4.98
CA GLN A 133 4.56 -0.64 5.40
C GLN A 133 3.16 -0.53 4.82
N GLN A 134 2.95 -1.02 3.61
CA GLN A 134 1.65 -0.97 2.95
C GLN A 134 0.65 -1.89 3.62
N ILE A 135 1.03 -3.12 4.01
CA ILE A 135 0.14 -4.02 4.73
C ILE A 135 -0.27 -3.45 6.09
N VAL A 136 0.64 -2.73 6.77
CA VAL A 136 0.33 -2.00 8.03
C VAL A 136 -0.69 -0.91 7.75
N SER A 137 -0.49 -0.07 6.74
CA SER A 137 -1.42 1.00 6.38
C SER A 137 -2.80 0.47 6.01
N VAL A 138 -2.87 -0.62 5.23
CA VAL A 138 -4.11 -1.30 4.87
C VAL A 138 -4.81 -1.82 6.12
N ALA A 139 -4.07 -2.47 7.03
CA ALA A 139 -4.60 -3.03 8.27
C ALA A 139 -5.10 -1.93 9.23
N MET A 140 -4.36 -0.84 9.38
CA MET A 140 -4.75 0.33 10.17
C MET A 140 -6.07 0.94 9.70
N GLY A 141 -6.29 1.01 8.38
CA GLY A 141 -7.55 1.46 7.79
C GLY A 141 -8.75 0.56 8.09
N GLN A 142 -8.56 -0.60 8.71
CA GLN A 142 -9.63 -1.53 9.09
C GLN A 142 -9.96 -1.48 10.59
N ILE A 143 -9.26 -0.67 11.37
CA ILE A 143 -9.54 -0.52 12.80
C ILE A 143 -10.98 -0.04 12.98
N GLY A 144 -11.73 -0.72 13.86
CA GLY A 144 -13.15 -0.47 14.07
C GLY A 144 -14.08 -1.36 13.26
N ASN A 145 -13.60 -2.17 12.31
CA ASN A 145 -14.42 -3.19 11.65
C ASN A 145 -14.85 -4.25 12.66
N SER A 146 -16.14 -4.47 12.79
CA SER A 146 -16.70 -5.47 13.69
C SER A 146 -17.31 -6.64 12.90
N GLY A 147 -17.16 -7.87 13.43
CA GLY A 147 -17.76 -9.07 12.85
C GLY A 147 -16.99 -9.70 11.70
N GLY A 148 -16.07 -8.97 11.05
CA GLY A 148 -15.17 -9.50 10.04
C GLY A 148 -15.81 -9.95 8.73
N GLN A 149 -17.07 -9.62 8.48
CA GLN A 149 -17.80 -10.05 7.28
C GLN A 149 -17.05 -9.71 6.00
N LYS A 150 -16.48 -8.50 5.92
CA LYS A 150 -15.65 -8.05 4.81
C LYS A 150 -14.53 -9.03 4.44
N PHE A 151 -13.93 -9.68 5.43
CA PHE A 151 -12.74 -10.52 5.25
C PHE A 151 -13.10 -11.97 4.97
N TRP A 152 -13.99 -12.56 5.77
CA TRP A 152 -14.38 -13.95 5.56
C TRP A 152 -15.26 -14.12 4.31
N SER A 153 -16.13 -13.16 3.94
CA SER A 153 -16.87 -13.23 2.69
C SER A 153 -15.98 -13.01 1.46
N TRP A 154 -14.98 -12.10 1.53
CA TRP A 154 -13.99 -11.96 0.47
C TRP A 154 -13.20 -13.26 0.25
N TYR A 155 -12.89 -13.97 1.33
CA TYR A 155 -12.20 -15.25 1.22
C TYR A 155 -13.04 -16.30 0.48
N GLY A 156 -14.35 -16.27 0.61
CA GLY A 156 -15.31 -17.18 -0.02
C GLY A 156 -16.21 -17.92 0.97
N PHE A 157 -16.30 -17.50 2.24
CA PHE A 157 -17.21 -18.10 3.21
C PHE A 157 -18.57 -17.43 3.17
N ASP A 158 -19.65 -18.24 3.22
CA ASP A 158 -21.05 -17.78 3.20
C ASP A 158 -21.56 -17.40 4.59
N SER A 159 -20.87 -17.80 5.63
CA SER A 159 -21.23 -17.55 7.02
C SER A 159 -20.00 -17.20 7.86
N ARG A 160 -20.24 -16.67 9.05
CA ARG A 160 -19.20 -16.25 9.97
C ARG A 160 -18.30 -17.42 10.39
N VAL A 161 -17.01 -17.26 10.18
CA VAL A 161 -15.94 -18.17 10.63
C VAL A 161 -14.96 -17.42 11.55
N GLU A 162 -13.97 -18.12 12.10
CA GLU A 162 -12.79 -17.46 12.65
C GLU A 162 -12.04 -16.77 11.49
N TRP A 163 -11.80 -15.47 11.63
CA TRP A 163 -11.40 -14.64 10.48
C TRP A 163 -10.07 -13.91 10.64
N CYS A 164 -9.25 -14.28 11.66
CA CYS A 164 -7.92 -13.69 11.84
C CYS A 164 -7.02 -13.92 10.62
N ALA A 165 -7.00 -15.14 10.08
CA ALA A 165 -6.25 -15.50 8.89
C ALA A 165 -6.85 -14.87 7.61
N CYS A 166 -8.18 -14.81 7.49
CA CYS A 166 -8.84 -14.12 6.39
C CYS A 166 -8.54 -12.62 6.38
N PHE A 167 -8.44 -11.98 7.56
CA PHE A 167 -8.05 -10.58 7.69
C PHE A 167 -6.63 -10.34 7.19
N VAL A 168 -5.66 -11.16 7.63
CA VAL A 168 -4.27 -11.05 7.21
C VAL A 168 -4.16 -11.30 5.70
N SER A 169 -4.83 -12.32 5.16
CA SER A 169 -4.89 -12.60 3.74
C SER A 169 -5.49 -11.45 2.94
N TRP A 170 -6.59 -10.85 3.42
CA TRP A 170 -7.20 -9.70 2.77
C TRP A 170 -6.25 -8.49 2.77
N CYS A 171 -5.58 -8.20 3.89
CA CYS A 171 -4.59 -7.13 3.95
C CYS A 171 -3.40 -7.37 3.01
N ALA A 172 -2.95 -8.62 2.92
CA ALA A 172 -1.87 -9.03 2.01
C ALA A 172 -2.28 -8.89 0.54
N ASP A 173 -3.53 -9.24 0.19
CA ASP A 173 -4.09 -9.04 -1.15
C ASP A 173 -4.13 -7.56 -1.53
N GLN A 174 -4.72 -6.73 -0.65
CA GLN A 174 -4.82 -5.28 -0.88
C GLN A 174 -3.48 -4.56 -0.95
N SER A 175 -2.42 -5.18 -0.45
CA SER A 175 -1.03 -4.68 -0.53
C SER A 175 -0.18 -5.36 -1.61
N GLY A 176 -0.79 -6.16 -2.50
CA GLY A 176 -0.09 -6.84 -3.61
C GLY A 176 0.83 -7.98 -3.18
N LEU A 177 0.83 -8.36 -1.89
CA LEU A 177 1.73 -9.39 -1.35
C LEU A 177 1.32 -10.82 -1.75
N ILE A 178 0.04 -11.06 -2.05
CA ILE A 178 -0.42 -12.34 -2.59
C ILE A 178 -0.01 -12.44 -4.06
N GLU A 179 -0.26 -11.42 -4.85
CA GLU A 179 0.08 -11.39 -6.28
C GLU A 179 1.60 -11.55 -6.52
N SER A 180 2.42 -10.92 -5.66
CA SER A 180 3.88 -11.06 -5.72
C SER A 180 4.41 -12.39 -5.18
N GLY A 181 3.56 -13.26 -4.65
CA GLY A 181 3.95 -14.54 -4.06
C GLY A 181 4.73 -14.42 -2.75
N ASN A 182 4.64 -13.27 -2.06
CA ASN A 182 5.30 -13.05 -0.78
C ASN A 182 4.48 -13.54 0.41
N VAL A 183 3.16 -13.56 0.29
CA VAL A 183 2.21 -14.06 1.29
C VAL A 183 1.20 -14.97 0.60
N PRO A 184 0.83 -16.11 1.16
CA PRO A 184 -0.23 -16.96 0.59
C PRO A 184 -1.62 -16.37 0.90
N LYS A 185 -2.63 -16.78 0.13
CA LYS A 185 -4.02 -16.64 0.56
C LYS A 185 -4.35 -17.83 1.47
N PHE A 186 -4.63 -17.60 2.75
CA PHE A 186 -4.90 -18.64 3.74
C PHE A 186 -6.04 -18.24 4.67
N SER A 187 -6.77 -19.22 5.18
CA SER A 187 -7.90 -19.07 6.13
C SER A 187 -7.66 -19.72 7.48
N LEU A 188 -6.67 -20.60 7.56
CA LEU A 188 -6.25 -21.27 8.80
C LEU A 188 -4.81 -20.87 9.15
N CYS A 189 -4.55 -20.64 10.44
CA CYS A 189 -3.20 -20.31 10.91
C CYS A 189 -2.19 -21.39 10.51
N SER A 190 -2.56 -22.66 10.61
CA SER A 190 -1.71 -23.82 10.25
C SER A 190 -1.31 -23.82 8.76
N GLU A 191 -2.21 -23.38 7.85
CA GLU A 191 -1.89 -23.24 6.42
C GLU A 191 -0.81 -22.18 6.22
N GLY A 192 -0.97 -21.02 6.85
CA GLY A 192 0.01 -19.94 6.81
C GLY A 192 1.37 -20.40 7.34
N VAL A 193 1.41 -20.99 8.52
CA VAL A 193 2.64 -21.53 9.13
C VAL A 193 3.35 -22.49 8.18
N THR A 194 2.64 -23.49 7.65
CA THR A 194 3.20 -24.50 6.75
C THR A 194 3.79 -23.85 5.50
N TRP A 195 3.08 -22.88 4.92
CA TRP A 195 3.55 -22.20 3.71
C TRP A 195 4.84 -21.38 3.97
N PHE A 196 4.88 -20.61 5.04
CA PHE A 196 6.04 -19.79 5.38
C PHE A 196 7.27 -20.62 5.74
N GLN A 197 7.07 -21.74 6.44
CA GLN A 197 8.14 -22.72 6.71
C GLN A 197 8.70 -23.30 5.41
N GLY A 198 7.82 -23.70 4.49
CA GLY A 198 8.20 -24.26 3.19
C GLY A 198 8.91 -23.25 2.27
N LYS A 199 8.79 -21.95 2.55
CA LYS A 199 9.48 -20.88 1.80
C LYS A 199 10.74 -20.35 2.50
N ASN A 200 11.18 -20.97 3.60
CA ASN A 200 12.30 -20.49 4.44
C ASN A 200 12.13 -19.04 4.92
N LYS A 201 10.87 -18.60 5.10
CA LYS A 201 10.53 -17.27 5.61
C LYS A 201 10.16 -17.27 7.08
N TRP A 202 10.27 -18.43 7.74
CA TRP A 202 9.91 -18.63 9.13
C TRP A 202 11.04 -18.21 10.07
N GLN A 203 10.70 -17.44 11.10
CA GLN A 203 11.62 -17.10 12.19
C GLN A 203 11.02 -17.58 13.51
N SER A 204 11.84 -18.21 14.35
CA SER A 204 11.42 -18.68 15.65
C SER A 204 11.25 -17.55 16.66
N GLY A 205 10.52 -17.82 17.73
CA GLY A 205 10.31 -16.88 18.83
C GLY A 205 11.62 -16.34 19.41
N GLY A 206 11.59 -15.08 19.84
CA GLY A 206 12.75 -14.33 20.32
C GLY A 206 13.37 -13.38 19.29
N THR A 207 12.97 -13.46 18.01
CA THR A 207 13.33 -12.46 16.99
C THR A 207 12.56 -11.17 17.27
N ILE A 208 13.24 -10.03 17.18
CA ILE A 208 12.59 -8.71 17.25
C ILE A 208 11.90 -8.45 15.91
N PRO A 209 10.57 -8.34 15.84
CA PRO A 209 9.88 -8.16 14.58
C PRO A 209 9.93 -6.72 14.11
N SER A 210 9.87 -6.55 12.79
CA SER A 210 9.72 -5.25 12.13
C SER A 210 8.26 -5.02 11.70
N ALA A 211 7.90 -3.76 11.48
CA ALA A 211 6.59 -3.39 10.95
C ALA A 211 6.29 -4.14 9.64
N GLY A 212 5.07 -4.62 9.52
CA GLY A 212 4.57 -5.38 8.37
C GLY A 212 4.81 -6.89 8.43
N MET A 213 5.65 -7.38 9.33
CA MET A 213 5.78 -8.82 9.52
C MET A 213 4.45 -9.43 9.95
N ILE A 214 4.20 -10.67 9.54
CA ILE A 214 3.07 -11.47 10.01
C ILE A 214 3.53 -12.22 11.25
N ILE A 215 2.73 -12.18 12.30
CA ILE A 215 3.02 -12.78 13.59
C ILE A 215 1.97 -13.83 13.90
N PHE A 216 2.43 -15.02 14.28
CA PHE A 216 1.58 -16.11 14.71
C PHE A 216 1.74 -16.31 16.21
N PHE A 217 0.65 -16.61 16.88
CA PHE A 217 0.59 -16.81 18.34
C PHE A 217 0.18 -18.24 18.64
N ASP A 218 0.90 -18.84 19.57
CA ASP A 218 0.60 -20.10 20.20
C ASP A 218 0.42 -19.79 21.70
N TRP A 219 -0.83 -19.62 22.13
CA TRP A 219 -1.13 -19.13 23.49
C TRP A 219 -1.20 -20.22 24.53
N ASP A 220 -1.60 -21.42 24.11
CA ASP A 220 -1.70 -22.58 25.01
C ASP A 220 -0.44 -23.46 25.01
N HIS A 221 0.55 -23.10 24.17
CA HIS A 221 1.86 -23.76 24.08
C HIS A 221 1.79 -25.23 23.64
N ASP A 222 0.82 -25.59 22.82
CA ASP A 222 0.68 -26.92 22.25
C ASP A 222 1.50 -27.15 20.97
N GLY A 223 2.18 -26.12 20.47
CA GLY A 223 2.98 -26.12 19.25
C GLY A 223 2.18 -25.80 17.99
N THR A 224 0.89 -25.50 18.13
CA THR A 224 0.00 -25.08 17.04
C THR A 224 -0.29 -23.58 17.16
N SER A 225 -0.52 -22.93 16.06
CA SER A 225 -0.82 -21.49 16.08
C SER A 225 -2.32 -21.25 16.22
N ASP A 226 -2.71 -20.56 17.28
CA ASP A 226 -4.10 -20.20 17.59
C ASP A 226 -4.58 -18.96 16.85
N HIS A 227 -3.65 -18.06 16.53
CA HIS A 227 -3.99 -16.74 16.04
C HIS A 227 -2.90 -16.16 15.14
N VAL A 228 -3.27 -15.16 14.35
CA VAL A 228 -2.37 -14.46 13.45
C VAL A 228 -2.71 -12.97 13.39
N GLY A 229 -1.68 -12.13 13.28
CA GLY A 229 -1.80 -10.69 13.17
C GLY A 229 -0.70 -10.09 12.29
N ILE A 230 -0.74 -8.76 12.14
CA ILE A 230 0.24 -7.96 11.43
C ILE A 230 0.96 -7.09 12.44
N VAL A 231 2.29 -7.07 12.41
CA VAL A 231 3.10 -6.21 13.28
C VAL A 231 2.98 -4.77 12.81
N GLU A 232 2.50 -3.90 13.68
CA GLU A 232 2.49 -2.45 13.46
C GLU A 232 3.87 -1.85 13.69
N LYS A 233 4.44 -2.15 14.86
CA LYS A 233 5.78 -1.71 15.28
C LYS A 233 6.33 -2.55 16.42
N CYS A 234 7.64 -2.44 16.67
CA CYS A 234 8.27 -2.91 17.89
C CYS A 234 8.99 -1.73 18.55
N GLU A 235 8.67 -1.43 19.80
CA GLU A 235 9.20 -0.29 20.53
C GLU A 235 9.35 -0.63 22.03
N GLY A 236 10.51 -0.34 22.62
CA GLY A 236 10.78 -0.63 24.02
C GLY A 236 10.63 -2.11 24.42
N GLY A 237 10.96 -3.04 23.52
CA GLY A 237 10.81 -4.49 23.74
C GLY A 237 9.36 -4.99 23.66
N ARG A 238 8.43 -4.15 23.23
CA ARG A 238 7.02 -4.50 23.06
C ARG A 238 6.67 -4.52 21.57
N VAL A 239 5.93 -5.54 21.16
CA VAL A 239 5.38 -5.68 19.81
C VAL A 239 3.94 -5.19 19.82
N TYR A 240 3.62 -4.29 18.92
CA TYR A 240 2.27 -3.78 18.68
C TYR A 240 1.74 -4.43 17.41
N THR A 241 0.52 -4.97 17.48
CA THR A 241 -0.07 -5.75 16.39
C THR A 241 -1.45 -5.24 16.02
N ILE A 242 -1.82 -5.44 14.76
CA ILE A 242 -3.17 -5.23 14.25
C ILE A 242 -3.74 -6.62 13.90
N GLU A 243 -4.87 -6.97 14.48
CA GLU A 243 -5.40 -8.32 14.46
C GLU A 243 -6.87 -8.34 14.04
N GLY A 244 -7.25 -9.38 13.27
CA GLY A 244 -8.64 -9.78 13.09
C GLY A 244 -9.12 -10.54 14.34
N LYS A 245 -10.34 -10.35 14.78
CA LYS A 245 -11.05 -10.92 15.93
C LYS A 245 -10.19 -11.69 16.97
N ARG A 246 -10.20 -11.21 18.20
CA ARG A 246 -9.80 -11.96 19.40
C ARG A 246 -11.03 -12.60 20.04
N LEU A 247 -11.01 -13.92 20.27
CA LEU A 247 -12.01 -14.61 21.08
C LEU A 247 -11.95 -14.09 22.53
N ASN A 248 -13.10 -13.61 23.05
CA ASN A 248 -13.35 -13.30 24.46
C ASN A 248 -12.53 -12.19 25.10
N PHE A 249 -12.76 -10.91 24.70
CA PHE A 249 -12.71 -9.82 25.67
C PHE A 249 -13.85 -8.84 25.41
N ARG A 250 -14.66 -8.61 26.45
CA ARG A 250 -15.67 -7.56 26.51
C ARG A 250 -14.97 -6.21 26.33
N HIS A 251 -15.45 -5.41 25.41
CA HIS A 251 -15.14 -4.03 25.06
C HIS A 251 -14.37 -3.83 23.74
N GLY A 252 -14.99 -2.97 22.98
CA GLY A 252 -14.69 -2.55 21.63
C GLY A 252 -13.21 -2.31 21.31
N TYR A 253 -12.92 -2.56 20.06
CA TYR A 253 -11.66 -2.30 19.40
C TYR A 253 -11.15 -0.87 19.65
N LYS A 254 -10.23 -0.72 20.58
CA LYS A 254 -9.34 0.44 20.68
C LYS A 254 -7.98 -0.07 21.14
N ASN A 255 -6.98 0.17 20.33
CA ASN A 255 -5.53 0.14 20.50
C ASN A 255 -4.80 -1.15 20.10
N PRO A 256 -3.69 -0.99 19.36
CA PRO A 256 -2.66 -2.01 19.27
C PRO A 256 -2.22 -2.39 20.69
N ARG A 257 -2.24 -3.68 21.02
CA ARG A 257 -1.77 -4.14 22.34
C ARG A 257 -0.30 -4.46 22.27
N PRO A 258 0.50 -4.02 23.25
CA PRO A 258 1.88 -4.45 23.34
C PRO A 258 1.95 -5.90 23.81
N HIS A 259 2.61 -6.74 23.04
CA HIS A 259 3.05 -8.09 23.47
C HIS A 259 4.54 -8.04 23.80
N PHE A 260 4.94 -8.75 24.83
CA PHE A 260 6.38 -8.93 25.06
C PHE A 260 6.93 -9.91 24.03
N CYS A 261 8.13 -9.62 23.49
CA CYS A 261 8.84 -10.54 22.63
C CYS A 261 9.22 -11.78 23.47
N ASN A 262 8.34 -12.80 23.48
CA ASN A 262 8.45 -13.98 24.31
C ASN A 262 8.63 -15.22 23.43
N ARG A 263 9.19 -16.31 24.00
CA ARG A 263 9.49 -17.56 23.27
C ARG A 263 8.28 -18.25 22.63
N SER A 264 7.07 -17.90 23.02
CA SER A 264 5.80 -18.42 22.49
C SER A 264 5.24 -17.64 21.29
N THR A 265 5.96 -16.67 20.78
CA THR A 265 5.53 -15.87 19.63
C THR A 265 6.37 -16.23 18.43
N LEU A 266 5.76 -16.75 17.38
CA LEU A 266 6.40 -17.14 16.13
C LEU A 266 6.27 -16.00 15.12
N ILE A 267 7.34 -15.62 14.45
CA ILE A 267 7.41 -14.43 13.61
C ILE A 267 7.85 -14.80 12.20
N ILE A 268 7.29 -14.13 11.22
CA ILE A 268 7.60 -14.35 9.82
C ILE A 268 8.08 -13.08 9.16
N HIS A 269 9.14 -13.18 8.39
CA HIS A 269 9.62 -12.14 7.49
C HIS A 269 8.82 -12.17 6.18
N ILE A 270 8.21 -11.03 5.83
CA ILE A 270 7.60 -10.83 4.51
C ILE A 270 8.66 -10.36 3.52
#